data_4e047639ce178e699914d7d5b987d211
#
_entry.id   4e047639ce178e699914d7d5b987d211
#
_cell.length_a   1.000
_cell.length_b   1.000
_cell.length_c   1.000
_cell.angle_alpha   90.00
_cell.angle_beta   90.00
_cell.angle_gamma   90.00
#
_symmetry.space_group_name_H-M   'P 1'
#
loop_
_entity.id
_entity.type
_entity.pdbx_description
1 polymer ?
#
loop_
_entity_poly.entity_id
_entity_poly.type
_entity_poly.pdbx_seq_one_letter_code
_entity_poly.pdbx_strand_id
1 'polypeptide(L)'
;MPHFVIECSSNVFAMQPAAIILNTVYDAADSSGLFAPNDIKVRINSYDNYKLGEGKNSFLHIYASIMEGRTTAQKAALSNLIIERLAPLLAGISFLSMNVSEFEEATYCNKSLINPLNTDRNRHF
;
A
#
# COMPACT_ATOMS: atom_id res chain seq x y z
N MET A 1 5.22 -9.83 -3.26
CA MET A 1 3.84 -10.17 -3.10
C MET A 1 2.97 -9.09 -2.51
N PRO A 2 3.46 -8.02 -1.93
CA PRO A 2 2.58 -7.03 -1.33
C PRO A 2 1.83 -6.23 -2.38
N HIS A 3 0.57 -5.93 -2.08
CA HIS A 3 -0.28 -5.04 -2.83
C HIS A 3 -0.64 -3.85 -1.96
N PHE A 4 -0.38 -2.66 -2.48
CA PHE A 4 -0.77 -1.41 -1.83
C PHE A 4 -1.80 -0.74 -2.73
N VAL A 5 -3.06 -0.81 -2.35
CA VAL A 5 -4.16 -0.21 -3.10
C VAL A 5 -4.52 1.11 -2.44
N ILE A 6 -4.24 2.19 -3.14
CA ILE A 6 -4.52 3.55 -2.68
C ILE A 6 -5.89 3.95 -3.21
N GLU A 7 -6.76 4.39 -2.33
CA GLU A 7 -8.04 5.00 -2.69
C GLU A 7 -8.07 6.43 -2.18
N CYS A 8 -8.40 7.38 -3.04
CA CYS A 8 -8.41 8.79 -2.66
C CYS A 8 -9.48 9.58 -3.39
N SER A 9 -9.83 10.73 -2.82
CA SER A 9 -10.61 11.73 -3.52
C SER A 9 -9.77 12.33 -4.66
N SER A 10 -10.39 12.61 -5.80
CA SER A 10 -9.67 13.10 -6.99
C SER A 10 -8.97 14.43 -6.77
N ASN A 11 -9.44 15.25 -5.82
CA ASN A 11 -8.82 16.53 -5.48
C ASN A 11 -7.44 16.38 -4.81
N VAL A 12 -7.07 15.19 -4.37
CA VAL A 12 -5.72 14.90 -3.84
C VAL A 12 -4.66 15.18 -4.90
N PHE A 13 -4.97 14.97 -6.17
CA PHE A 13 -4.02 15.23 -7.26
C PHE A 13 -3.71 16.71 -7.48
N ALA A 14 -4.48 17.61 -6.89
CA ALA A 14 -4.14 19.03 -6.84
C ALA A 14 -3.03 19.31 -5.79
N MET A 15 -2.87 18.44 -4.81
CA MET A 15 -1.80 18.55 -3.80
C MET A 15 -0.50 17.97 -4.31
N GLN A 16 -0.56 16.76 -4.91
CA GLN A 16 0.59 16.06 -5.47
C GLN A 16 0.16 15.23 -6.69
N PRO A 17 0.99 15.15 -7.74
CA PRO A 17 0.71 14.26 -8.86
C PRO A 17 0.66 12.80 -8.43
N ALA A 18 -0.13 11.99 -9.13
CA ALA A 18 -0.25 10.57 -8.85
C ALA A 18 1.12 9.85 -8.81
N ALA A 19 2.02 10.21 -9.71
CA ALA A 19 3.35 9.60 -9.79
C ALA A 19 4.15 9.81 -8.49
N ILE A 20 4.07 10.99 -7.87
CA ILE A 20 4.76 11.27 -6.60
C ILE A 20 4.19 10.41 -5.47
N ILE A 21 2.85 10.28 -5.42
CA ILE A 21 2.19 9.44 -4.40
C ILE A 21 2.60 7.98 -4.57
N LEU A 22 2.52 7.46 -5.80
CA LEU A 22 2.91 6.08 -6.11
C LEU A 22 4.37 5.80 -5.72
N ASN A 23 5.29 6.67 -6.12
CA ASN A 23 6.70 6.49 -5.84
C ASN A 23 7.00 6.58 -4.34
N THR A 24 6.34 7.47 -3.63
CA THR A 24 6.53 7.62 -2.18
C THR A 24 6.12 6.34 -1.45
N VAL A 25 4.97 5.79 -1.78
CA VAL A 25 4.49 4.52 -1.18
C VAL A 25 5.42 3.37 -1.55
N TYR A 26 5.79 3.27 -2.81
CA TYR A 26 6.69 2.22 -3.30
C TYR A 26 8.04 2.27 -2.57
N ASP A 27 8.68 3.43 -2.55
CA ASP A 27 10.01 3.59 -1.97
C ASP A 27 10.00 3.34 -0.45
N ALA A 28 8.94 3.79 0.23
CA ALA A 28 8.79 3.53 1.66
C ALA A 28 8.64 2.03 1.94
N ALA A 29 7.78 1.36 1.19
CA ALA A 29 7.57 -0.09 1.33
C ALA A 29 8.85 -0.87 1.05
N ASP A 30 9.57 -0.50 -0.01
CA ASP A 30 10.84 -1.13 -0.37
C ASP A 30 11.90 -0.94 0.72
N SER A 31 11.97 0.25 1.29
CA SER A 31 12.93 0.56 2.36
C SER A 31 12.66 -0.19 3.66
N SER A 32 11.47 -0.74 3.84
CA SER A 32 11.12 -1.51 5.04
C SER A 32 11.91 -2.81 5.18
N GLY A 33 12.43 -3.34 4.06
CA GLY A 33 13.13 -4.62 4.04
C GLY A 33 12.24 -5.84 4.20
N LEU A 34 10.91 -5.67 4.20
CA LEU A 34 9.97 -6.77 4.42
C LEU A 34 9.65 -7.58 3.16
N PHE A 35 9.98 -7.06 1.99
CA PHE A 35 9.53 -7.63 0.72
C PHE A 35 10.69 -7.93 -0.22
N ALA A 36 10.49 -8.94 -1.07
CA ALA A 36 11.48 -9.29 -2.09
C ALA A 36 11.67 -8.12 -3.08
N PRO A 37 12.88 -7.92 -3.60
CA PRO A 37 13.14 -6.88 -4.59
C PRO A 37 12.21 -6.99 -5.80
N ASN A 38 11.68 -5.85 -6.24
CA ASN A 38 10.83 -5.73 -7.43
C ASN A 38 9.47 -6.46 -7.33
N ASP A 39 9.05 -6.84 -6.12
CA ASP A 39 7.81 -7.59 -5.92
C ASP A 39 6.62 -6.71 -5.48
N ILE A 40 6.88 -5.47 -5.13
CA ILE A 40 5.88 -4.53 -4.62
C ILE A 40 4.98 -4.02 -5.76
N LYS A 41 3.67 -3.98 -5.52
CA LYS A 41 2.70 -3.43 -6.45
C LYS A 41 1.94 -2.32 -5.77
N VAL A 42 1.90 -1.16 -6.40
CA VAL A 42 1.20 0.02 -5.91
C VAL A 42 0.30 0.54 -7.02
N ARG A 43 -0.95 0.84 -6.68
CA ARG A 43 -1.91 1.42 -7.63
C ARG A 43 -2.88 2.35 -6.93
N ILE A 44 -3.49 3.26 -7.70
CA ILE A 44 -4.41 4.27 -7.19
C ILE A 44 -5.75 4.15 -7.90
N ASN A 45 -6.83 4.14 -7.10
CA ASN A 45 -8.18 4.43 -7.54
C ASN A 45 -8.60 5.77 -6.99
N SER A 46 -9.03 6.69 -7.85
CA SER A 46 -9.54 7.99 -7.42
C SER A 46 -11.05 8.07 -7.58
N TYR A 47 -11.68 8.88 -6.74
CA TYR A 47 -13.12 9.04 -6.68
C TYR A 47 -13.50 10.49 -6.88
N ASP A 48 -14.41 10.75 -7.81
CA ASP A 48 -15.06 12.05 -7.99
C ASP A 48 -16.33 12.17 -7.15
N ASN A 49 -16.96 11.03 -6.86
CA ASN A 49 -18.22 10.97 -6.11
C ASN A 49 -17.97 10.27 -4.78
N TYR A 50 -17.99 11.07 -3.71
CA TYR A 50 -17.78 10.58 -2.35
C TYR A 50 -18.44 11.56 -1.38
N LYS A 51 -18.65 11.11 -0.13
CA LYS A 51 -19.20 11.95 0.92
C LYS A 51 -18.37 11.78 2.18
N LEU A 52 -17.98 12.90 2.77
CA LEU A 52 -17.25 12.98 4.03
C LEU A 52 -18.05 13.75 5.05
N GLY A 53 -17.56 13.80 6.29
CA GLY A 53 -18.18 14.59 7.36
C GLY A 53 -18.08 16.09 7.10
N GLU A 54 -18.82 16.88 7.90
CA GLU A 54 -18.84 18.33 7.79
C GLU A 54 -17.43 18.92 7.93
N GLY A 55 -17.07 19.83 7.04
CA GLY A 55 -15.77 20.48 7.03
C GLY A 55 -14.64 19.61 6.48
N LYS A 56 -14.92 18.40 6.02
CA LYS A 56 -13.95 17.48 5.42
C LYS A 56 -14.19 17.39 3.93
N ASN A 57 -13.11 17.45 3.14
CA ASN A 57 -13.24 17.49 1.68
C ASN A 57 -12.28 16.57 0.92
N SER A 58 -11.36 15.89 1.61
CA SER A 58 -10.36 15.04 0.95
C SER A 58 -9.98 13.85 1.80
N PHE A 59 -9.65 12.75 1.14
CA PHE A 59 -9.19 11.55 1.82
C PHE A 59 -8.20 10.77 0.96
N LEU A 60 -7.33 10.03 1.63
CA LEU A 60 -6.51 8.99 1.03
C LEU A 60 -6.39 7.85 2.04
N HIS A 61 -6.77 6.65 1.63
CA HIS A 61 -6.59 5.44 2.41
C HIS A 61 -5.82 4.40 1.62
N ILE A 62 -4.90 3.71 2.27
CA ILE A 62 -4.12 2.63 1.66
C ILE A 62 -4.54 1.31 2.27
N TYR A 63 -5.02 0.41 1.42
CA TYR A 63 -5.26 -0.99 1.76
C TYR A 63 -4.02 -1.79 1.38
N ALA A 64 -3.22 -2.16 2.36
CA ALA A 64 -2.07 -3.02 2.13
C ALA A 64 -2.46 -4.47 2.39
N SER A 65 -2.09 -5.34 1.47
CA SER A 65 -2.28 -6.79 1.62
C SER A 65 -0.93 -7.46 1.43
N ILE A 66 -0.46 -8.15 2.46
CA ILE A 66 0.83 -8.81 2.49
C ILE A 66 0.68 -10.27 2.90
N MET A 67 1.70 -11.07 2.65
CA MET A 67 1.70 -12.46 3.09
C MET A 67 1.76 -12.54 4.63
N GLU A 68 1.05 -13.49 5.22
CA GLU A 68 1.14 -13.77 6.65
C GLU A 68 2.58 -14.10 7.08
N GLY A 69 2.86 -13.94 8.35
CA GLY A 69 4.16 -14.30 8.94
C GLY A 69 4.95 -13.12 9.48
N ARG A 70 4.58 -11.87 9.15
CA ARG A 70 5.19 -10.69 9.80
C ARG A 70 4.54 -10.46 11.14
N THR A 71 5.33 -9.95 12.07
CA THR A 71 4.84 -9.60 13.40
C THR A 71 3.92 -8.38 13.36
N THR A 72 3.12 -8.20 14.39
CA THR A 72 2.31 -6.99 14.53
C THR A 72 3.19 -5.74 14.56
N ALA A 73 4.34 -5.81 15.24
CA ALA A 73 5.28 -4.68 15.28
C ALA A 73 5.82 -4.31 13.90
N GLN A 74 6.13 -5.31 13.06
CA GLN A 74 6.60 -5.07 11.70
C GLN A 74 5.52 -4.42 10.83
N LYS A 75 4.28 -4.88 10.95
CA LYS A 75 3.15 -4.31 10.20
C LYS A 75 2.83 -2.89 10.66
N ALA A 76 2.89 -2.63 11.96
CA ALA A 76 2.69 -1.28 12.51
C ALA A 76 3.79 -0.32 12.02
N ALA A 77 5.04 -0.77 12.02
CA ALA A 77 6.16 0.03 11.53
C ALA A 77 6.02 0.37 10.04
N LEU A 78 5.53 -0.58 9.23
CA LEU A 78 5.26 -0.36 7.82
C LEU A 78 4.21 0.75 7.62
N SER A 79 3.09 0.66 8.32
CA SER A 79 2.02 1.68 8.24
C SER A 79 2.53 3.05 8.66
N ASN A 80 3.22 3.12 9.78
CA ASN A 80 3.77 4.39 10.28
C ASN A 80 4.75 5.00 9.29
N LEU A 81 5.64 4.21 8.72
CA LEU A 81 6.64 4.69 7.76
C LEU A 81 5.99 5.32 6.53
N ILE A 82 5.01 4.64 5.95
CA ILE A 82 4.34 5.11 4.73
C ILE A 82 3.55 6.39 5.03
N ILE A 83 2.78 6.42 6.10
CA ILE A 83 2.00 7.61 6.47
C ILE A 83 2.91 8.80 6.82
N GLU A 84 4.01 8.57 7.54
CA GLU A 84 4.98 9.61 7.87
C GLU A 84 5.59 10.25 6.63
N ARG A 85 5.82 9.46 5.57
CA ARG A 85 6.38 10.00 4.32
C ARG A 85 5.35 10.70 3.46
N LEU A 86 4.08 10.29 3.52
CA LEU A 86 3.01 10.93 2.76
C LEU A 86 2.51 12.22 3.42
N ALA A 87 2.47 12.29 4.73
CA ALA A 87 1.86 13.41 5.45
C ALA A 87 2.40 14.78 5.03
N PRO A 88 3.72 15.03 4.94
CA PRO A 88 4.22 16.34 4.54
C PRO A 88 3.91 16.69 3.08
N LEU A 89 3.70 15.68 2.22
CA LEU A 89 3.37 15.90 0.81
C LEU A 89 1.89 16.23 0.61
N LEU A 90 1.04 15.85 1.54
CA LEU A 90 -0.41 16.00 1.46
C LEU A 90 -0.91 16.92 2.58
N ALA A 91 -0.21 18.03 2.80
CA ALA A 91 -0.60 19.02 3.80
C ALA A 91 -2.01 19.53 3.49
N GLY A 92 -2.88 19.54 4.50
CA GLY A 92 -4.28 19.97 4.35
C GLY A 92 -5.24 18.86 3.96
N ILE A 93 -4.78 17.63 3.71
CA ILE A 93 -5.69 16.50 3.48
C ILE A 93 -6.53 16.25 4.75
N SER A 94 -7.82 15.99 4.57
CA SER A 94 -8.71 15.79 5.72
C SER A 94 -8.48 14.45 6.41
N PHE A 95 -8.29 13.40 5.64
CA PHE A 95 -8.03 12.05 6.16
C PHE A 95 -6.88 11.41 5.40
N LEU A 96 -5.91 10.90 6.14
CA LEU A 96 -4.80 10.13 5.61
C LEU A 96 -4.60 8.91 6.51
N SER A 97 -4.82 7.72 5.98
CA SER A 97 -4.81 6.50 6.78
C SER A 97 -4.39 5.28 5.98
N MET A 98 -4.06 4.22 6.69
CA MET A 98 -3.64 2.96 6.11
C MET A 98 -3.92 1.82 7.08
N ASN A 99 -4.23 0.65 6.54
CA ASN A 99 -4.25 -0.60 7.30
C ASN A 99 -3.52 -1.70 6.53
N VAL A 100 -3.12 -2.73 7.25
CA VAL A 100 -2.43 -3.90 6.70
C VAL A 100 -3.27 -5.14 6.97
N SER A 101 -3.61 -5.86 5.89
CA SER A 101 -4.26 -7.17 5.94
C SER A 101 -3.30 -8.23 5.46
N GLU A 102 -3.57 -9.49 5.79
CA GLU A 102 -2.69 -10.60 5.45
C GLU A 102 -3.36 -11.57 4.49
N PHE A 103 -2.57 -12.09 3.54
CA PHE A 103 -2.96 -13.26 2.76
C PHE A 103 -2.66 -14.52 3.57
N GLU A 104 -3.57 -15.46 3.52
CA GLU A 104 -3.34 -16.80 4.03
C GLU A 104 -2.53 -17.60 2.99
N GLU A 105 -1.37 -18.10 3.39
CA GLU A 105 -0.47 -18.83 2.48
C GLU A 105 -1.17 -20.01 1.81
N ALA A 106 -1.99 -20.73 2.55
CA ALA A 106 -2.67 -21.94 2.06
C ALA A 106 -3.62 -21.66 0.89
N THR A 107 -4.16 -20.43 0.80
CA THR A 107 -5.11 -20.05 -0.25
C THR A 107 -4.50 -19.14 -1.31
N TYR A 108 -3.25 -18.72 -1.10
CA TYR A 108 -2.56 -17.84 -2.03
C TYR A 108 -1.88 -18.63 -3.15
N CYS A 109 -2.02 -18.16 -4.38
CA CYS A 109 -1.32 -18.72 -5.51
C CYS A 109 -0.91 -17.62 -6.48
N ASN A 110 0.26 -17.74 -7.07
CA ASN A 110 0.69 -16.89 -8.16
C ASN A 110 1.27 -17.74 -9.29
N LYS A 111 1.54 -17.08 -10.42
CA LYS A 111 2.03 -17.75 -11.61
C LYS A 111 3.31 -18.56 -11.38
N SER A 112 4.23 -18.06 -10.55
CA SER A 112 5.49 -18.74 -10.32
C SER A 112 5.34 -20.02 -9.49
N LEU A 113 4.30 -20.10 -8.64
CA LEU A 113 4.04 -21.28 -7.82
C LEU A 113 3.48 -22.46 -8.64
N ILE A 114 2.83 -22.19 -9.76
CA ILE A 114 2.28 -23.23 -10.64
C ILE A 114 3.23 -23.60 -11.79
N ASN A 115 4.37 -22.92 -11.91
CA ASN A 115 5.37 -23.26 -12.91
C ASN A 115 6.08 -24.55 -12.48
N PRO A 116 6.02 -25.64 -13.27
CA PRO A 116 6.62 -26.93 -12.88
C PRO A 116 8.14 -26.89 -12.73
N LEU A 117 8.80 -25.85 -13.27
CA LEU A 117 10.24 -25.67 -13.13
C LEU A 117 10.63 -24.89 -11.89
N ASN A 118 9.68 -24.28 -11.19
CA ASN A 118 9.92 -23.50 -9.99
C ASN A 118 9.79 -24.39 -8.75
N THR A 119 10.93 -24.68 -8.11
CA THR A 119 10.98 -25.53 -6.92
C THR A 119 11.06 -24.73 -5.62
N ASP A 120 11.29 -23.42 -5.68
CA ASP A 120 11.38 -22.56 -4.51
C ASP A 120 10.04 -21.82 -4.30
N ARG A 121 9.19 -22.40 -3.48
CA ARG A 121 7.85 -21.87 -3.22
C ARG A 121 7.82 -20.72 -2.22
N ASN A 122 8.92 -20.43 -1.54
CA ASN A 122 8.98 -19.42 -0.50
C ASN A 122 9.56 -18.08 -0.98
N ARG A 123 10.11 -18.03 -2.18
CA ARG A 123 10.86 -16.88 -2.68
C ARG A 123 10.01 -15.60 -2.84
N HIS A 124 8.69 -15.72 -2.90
CA HIS A 124 7.76 -14.60 -3.14
C HIS A 124 6.94 -14.24 -1.91
N PHE A 125 7.24 -14.85 -0.82
CA PHE A 125 6.57 -14.58 0.45
C PHE A 125 7.38 -13.61 1.28
#